data_5e582aaa433cc549c684d8ee401bcce0
#
_entry.id   5e582aaa433cc549c684d8ee401bcce0
#
_cell.length_a   1.000
_cell.length_b   1.000
_cell.length_c   1.000
_cell.angle_alpha   90.00
_cell.angle_beta   90.00
_cell.angle_gamma   90.00
#
_symmetry.space_group_name_H-M   'P 1'
#
loop_
_entity.id
_entity.type
_entity.pdbx_description
1 polymer ?
#
loop_
_entity_poly.entity_id
_entity_poly.type
_entity_poly.pdbx_seq_one_letter_code
_entity_poly.pdbx_strand_id
1 'polypeptide(L)'
;MSNSTLNPADRLRAALKTSGFTARQVTVRYPHSTLCVTIRDASVSLTKVNAIAGAFESVSRDHKTGEILCGGNTFVRVEYADVLVDPVKATILAVLDPAPNNEYVALPGGFRAMKCTREHGGASHVWEVRMEGRGFDLYNNLAVGVTWAAERLAVAYLDATALGTALAEASVSSDTCP
;
A
#
# COMPACT_ATOMS: atom_id res chain seq x y z
N MET A 1 -20.85 35.13 -8.82
CA MET A 1 -20.02 34.05 -9.38
C MET A 1 -20.06 32.91 -8.37
N SER A 2 -20.84 31.87 -8.66
CA SER A 2 -21.00 30.72 -7.75
C SER A 2 -19.67 29.95 -7.71
N ASN A 3 -18.94 30.05 -6.60
CA ASN A 3 -17.89 29.10 -6.28
C ASN A 3 -18.57 27.73 -6.07
N SER A 4 -18.76 27.00 -7.16
CA SER A 4 -19.08 25.59 -7.13
C SER A 4 -17.88 24.91 -6.44
N THR A 5 -18.04 24.66 -5.14
CA THR A 5 -17.12 23.85 -4.37
C THR A 5 -17.17 22.43 -4.95
N LEU A 6 -16.27 22.17 -5.90
CA LEU A 6 -16.09 20.83 -6.48
C LEU A 6 -15.95 19.82 -5.33
N ASN A 7 -16.70 18.73 -5.43
CA ASN A 7 -16.61 17.61 -4.50
C ASN A 7 -15.12 17.20 -4.34
N PRO A 8 -14.63 16.91 -3.13
CA PRO A 8 -13.25 16.46 -2.89
C PRO A 8 -12.79 15.35 -3.84
N ALA A 9 -13.67 14.41 -4.19
CA ALA A 9 -13.35 13.35 -5.16
C ALA A 9 -13.11 13.90 -6.58
N ASP A 10 -13.83 14.91 -7.03
CA ASP A 10 -13.64 15.48 -8.37
C ASP A 10 -12.34 16.27 -8.43
N ARG A 11 -11.98 16.97 -7.36
CA ARG A 11 -10.70 17.66 -7.23
C ARG A 11 -9.53 16.66 -7.26
N LEU A 12 -9.64 15.55 -6.52
CA LEU A 12 -8.62 14.51 -6.52
C LEU A 12 -8.52 13.81 -7.88
N ARG A 13 -9.63 13.51 -8.56
CA ARG A 13 -9.63 12.96 -9.93
C ARG A 13 -8.90 13.88 -10.90
N ALA A 14 -9.14 15.19 -10.80
CA ALA A 14 -8.45 16.18 -11.64
C ALA A 14 -6.94 16.20 -11.36
N ALA A 15 -6.51 16.18 -10.10
CA ALA A 15 -5.11 16.14 -9.72
C ALA A 15 -4.40 14.87 -10.23
N LEU A 16 -5.03 13.69 -10.06
CA LEU A 16 -4.50 12.42 -10.57
C LEU A 16 -4.37 12.45 -12.10
N LYS A 17 -5.37 12.98 -12.81
CA LYS A 17 -5.31 13.14 -14.27
C LYS A 17 -4.17 14.06 -14.70
N THR A 18 -3.97 15.18 -14.02
CA THR A 18 -2.87 16.11 -14.30
C THR A 18 -1.51 15.46 -14.07
N SER A 19 -1.42 14.53 -13.12
CA SER A 19 -0.21 13.74 -12.85
C SER A 19 -0.05 12.52 -13.78
N GLY A 20 -0.86 12.40 -14.83
CA GLY A 20 -0.73 11.37 -15.87
C GLY A 20 -1.51 10.07 -15.60
N PHE A 21 -2.25 9.97 -14.50
CA PHE A 21 -3.04 8.77 -14.21
C PHE A 21 -4.39 8.81 -14.92
N THR A 22 -4.77 7.68 -15.52
CA THR A 22 -6.05 7.54 -16.20
C THR A 22 -7.12 6.99 -15.25
N ALA A 23 -8.39 7.24 -15.56
CA ALA A 23 -9.52 6.69 -14.80
C ALA A 23 -9.63 5.15 -14.87
N ARG A 24 -8.95 4.50 -15.84
CA ARG A 24 -8.85 3.04 -15.91
C ARG A 24 -7.83 2.49 -14.91
N GLN A 25 -6.74 3.26 -14.69
CA GLN A 25 -5.67 2.88 -13.77
C GLN A 25 -6.02 3.15 -12.31
N VAL A 26 -6.66 4.30 -12.04
CA VAL A 26 -6.96 4.74 -10.68
C VAL A 26 -8.40 5.25 -10.60
N THR A 27 -9.16 4.71 -9.66
CA THR A 27 -10.54 5.15 -9.41
C THR A 27 -10.67 5.83 -8.05
N VAL A 28 -11.55 6.83 -7.94
CA VAL A 28 -11.78 7.57 -6.70
C VAL A 28 -13.26 7.52 -6.34
N ARG A 29 -13.58 7.15 -5.10
CA ARG A 29 -14.91 7.22 -4.49
C ARG A 29 -14.83 8.06 -3.22
N TYR A 30 -15.96 8.62 -2.78
CA TYR A 30 -16.03 9.46 -1.58
C TYR A 30 -17.22 9.07 -0.69
N PRO A 31 -17.20 7.87 -0.09
CA PRO A 31 -18.21 7.49 0.88
C PRO A 31 -17.85 8.06 2.27
N HIS A 32 -18.85 8.57 2.98
CA HIS A 32 -18.76 8.92 4.40
C HIS A 32 -17.47 9.71 4.79
N SER A 33 -17.19 10.79 4.06
CA SER A 33 -16.03 11.66 4.29
C SER A 33 -14.65 10.99 4.06
N THR A 34 -14.61 9.84 3.39
CA THR A 34 -13.35 9.14 3.06
C THR A 34 -13.13 9.12 1.55
N LEU A 35 -12.01 9.65 1.11
CA LEU A 35 -11.52 9.48 -0.27
C LEU A 35 -10.90 8.09 -0.42
N CYS A 36 -11.66 7.17 -1.00
CA CYS A 36 -11.20 5.82 -1.31
C CYS A 36 -10.62 5.81 -2.73
N VAL A 37 -9.33 5.60 -2.83
CA VAL A 37 -8.57 5.56 -4.09
C VAL A 37 -8.14 4.12 -4.34
N THR A 38 -8.65 3.52 -5.43
CA THR A 38 -8.33 2.14 -5.78
C THR A 38 -7.48 2.10 -7.05
N ILE A 39 -6.30 1.53 -6.95
CA ILE A 39 -5.36 1.30 -8.07
C ILE A 39 -5.72 -0.02 -8.74
N ARG A 40 -5.93 0.02 -10.06
CA ARG A 40 -6.36 -1.12 -10.89
C ARG A 40 -5.32 -1.61 -11.88
N ASP A 41 -4.15 -0.98 -11.89
CA ASP A 41 -3.06 -1.28 -12.81
C ASP A 41 -1.78 -1.47 -12.00
N ALA A 42 -1.16 -2.64 -12.13
CA ALA A 42 0.04 -3.01 -11.38
C ALA A 42 1.28 -2.15 -11.75
N SER A 43 1.26 -1.42 -12.87
CA SER A 43 2.32 -0.49 -13.24
C SER A 43 2.25 0.84 -12.47
N VAL A 44 1.17 1.08 -11.75
CA VAL A 44 0.95 2.31 -10.97
C VAL A 44 1.47 2.15 -9.56
N SER A 45 2.40 2.99 -9.15
CA SER A 45 2.91 3.00 -7.78
C SER A 45 1.90 3.57 -6.78
N LEU A 46 1.64 2.81 -5.72
CA LEU A 46 0.81 3.22 -4.58
C LEU A 46 1.45 4.42 -3.87
N THR A 47 2.76 4.43 -3.71
CA THR A 47 3.51 5.54 -3.10
C THR A 47 3.29 6.84 -3.87
N LYS A 48 3.36 6.82 -5.22
CA LYS A 48 3.11 8.01 -6.05
C LYS A 48 1.66 8.50 -5.93
N VAL A 49 0.69 7.59 -5.99
CA VAL A 49 -0.74 7.94 -5.84
C VAL A 49 -1.02 8.48 -4.44
N ASN A 50 -0.45 7.87 -3.41
CA ASN A 50 -0.63 8.29 -2.02
C ASN A 50 -0.05 9.69 -1.76
N ALA A 51 1.08 10.04 -2.36
CA ALA A 51 1.65 11.39 -2.25
C ALA A 51 0.71 12.46 -2.81
N ILE A 52 -0.01 12.17 -3.91
CA ILE A 52 -0.99 13.10 -4.49
C ILE A 52 -2.26 13.12 -3.63
N ALA A 53 -2.77 11.96 -3.26
CA ALA A 53 -4.03 11.83 -2.55
C ALA A 53 -3.95 12.38 -1.12
N GLY A 54 -2.81 12.21 -0.44
CA GLY A 54 -2.56 12.70 0.91
C GLY A 54 -2.69 14.22 1.04
N ALA A 55 -2.45 14.98 -0.04
CA ALA A 55 -2.67 16.43 -0.05
C ALA A 55 -4.17 16.83 0.09
N PHE A 56 -5.07 15.86 -0.06
CA PHE A 56 -6.52 16.07 0.12
C PHE A 56 -7.03 15.61 1.49
N GLU A 57 -6.16 15.04 2.32
CA GLU A 57 -6.50 14.70 3.69
C GLU A 57 -6.66 15.97 4.52
N SER A 58 -7.74 16.05 5.27
CA SER A 58 -8.02 17.15 6.19
C SER A 58 -8.63 16.57 7.46
N VAL A 59 -7.82 16.44 8.50
CA VAL A 59 -8.24 15.89 9.78
C VAL A 59 -7.92 16.89 10.89
N SER A 60 -8.97 17.41 11.54
CA SER A 60 -8.82 18.29 12.69
C SER A 60 -8.53 17.46 13.94
N ARG A 61 -7.46 17.83 14.66
CA ARG A 61 -7.08 17.16 15.90
C ARG A 61 -7.02 18.18 17.05
N ASP A 62 -7.39 17.75 18.23
CA ASP A 62 -7.13 18.51 19.45
C ASP A 62 -5.61 18.62 19.65
N HIS A 63 -5.11 19.83 19.87
CA HIS A 63 -3.69 20.09 19.99
C HIS A 63 -3.07 19.59 21.30
N LYS A 64 -3.88 19.27 22.31
CA LYS A 64 -3.41 18.77 23.62
C LYS A 64 -3.51 17.25 23.71
N THR A 65 -4.64 16.69 23.29
CA THR A 65 -4.91 15.25 23.43
C THR A 65 -4.56 14.44 22.17
N GLY A 66 -4.44 15.09 21.01
CA GLY A 66 -4.25 14.44 19.71
C GLY A 66 -5.52 13.76 19.17
N GLU A 67 -6.64 13.86 19.90
CA GLU A 67 -7.91 13.26 19.51
C GLU A 67 -8.48 13.91 18.24
N ILE A 68 -9.12 13.10 17.40
CA ILE A 68 -9.76 13.60 16.19
C ILE A 68 -11.05 14.30 16.58
N LEU A 69 -11.13 15.59 16.23
CA LEU A 69 -12.31 16.40 16.47
C LEU A 69 -13.45 16.02 15.52
N CYS A 70 -14.67 16.05 16.01
CA CYS A 70 -15.86 15.76 15.21
C CYS A 70 -16.11 16.82 14.15
N GLY A 71 -16.47 16.40 12.94
CA GLY A 71 -16.99 17.24 11.85
C GLY A 71 -15.92 17.76 10.88
N GLY A 72 -16.31 17.86 9.60
CA GLY A 72 -15.49 18.45 8.54
C GLY A 72 -14.25 17.67 8.10
N ASN A 73 -13.97 16.50 8.69
CA ASN A 73 -12.80 15.70 8.35
C ASN A 73 -12.94 15.03 6.97
N THR A 74 -11.84 15.01 6.24
CA THR A 74 -11.69 14.19 5.02
C THR A 74 -10.52 13.24 5.24
N PHE A 75 -10.80 11.95 5.23
CA PHE A 75 -9.80 10.89 5.30
C PHE A 75 -9.41 10.43 3.90
N VAL A 76 -8.20 9.95 3.76
CA VAL A 76 -7.68 9.37 2.51
C VAL A 76 -7.26 7.92 2.73
N ARG A 77 -7.70 7.04 1.85
CA ARG A 77 -7.30 5.64 1.80
C ARG A 77 -6.90 5.30 0.37
N VAL A 78 -5.67 4.85 0.19
CA VAL A 78 -5.15 4.39 -1.11
C VAL A 78 -4.83 2.92 -1.01
N GLU A 79 -5.34 2.13 -1.95
CA GLU A 79 -5.17 0.68 -1.97
C GLU A 79 -5.10 0.15 -3.40
N TYR A 80 -4.44 -0.98 -3.59
CA TYR A 80 -4.59 -1.76 -4.82
C TYR A 80 -5.92 -2.51 -4.82
N ALA A 81 -6.49 -2.72 -6.01
CA ALA A 81 -7.64 -3.59 -6.17
C ALA A 81 -7.28 -5.04 -5.81
N ASP A 82 -8.20 -5.76 -5.15
CA ASP A 82 -8.00 -7.13 -4.70
C ASP A 82 -7.54 -8.06 -5.84
N VAL A 83 -8.05 -7.83 -7.05
CA VAL A 83 -7.67 -8.58 -8.26
C VAL A 83 -6.17 -8.51 -8.56
N LEU A 84 -5.46 -7.49 -8.11
CA LEU A 84 -4.00 -7.37 -8.22
C LEU A 84 -3.30 -7.96 -7.01
N VAL A 85 -3.86 -7.78 -5.82
CA VAL A 85 -3.26 -8.23 -4.54
C VAL A 85 -3.38 -9.73 -4.35
N ASP A 86 -4.55 -10.31 -4.62
CA ASP A 86 -4.86 -11.70 -4.30
C ASP A 86 -3.93 -12.71 -4.99
N PRO A 87 -3.57 -12.60 -6.28
CA PRO A 87 -2.63 -13.53 -6.91
C PRO A 87 -1.23 -13.47 -6.29
N VAL A 88 -0.76 -12.27 -5.96
CA VAL A 88 0.57 -12.08 -5.34
C VAL A 88 0.55 -12.62 -3.91
N LYS A 89 -0.49 -12.31 -3.16
CA LYS A 89 -0.73 -12.83 -1.81
C LYS A 89 -0.77 -14.36 -1.78
N ALA A 90 -1.47 -14.98 -2.73
CA ALA A 90 -1.52 -16.44 -2.85
C ALA A 90 -0.14 -17.05 -3.11
N THR A 91 0.67 -16.44 -3.99
CA THR A 91 2.04 -16.86 -4.26
C THR A 91 2.92 -16.75 -3.02
N ILE A 92 2.79 -15.67 -2.25
CA ILE A 92 3.55 -15.45 -1.01
C ILE A 92 3.13 -16.47 0.06
N LEU A 93 1.83 -16.71 0.21
CA LEU A 93 1.30 -17.68 1.17
C LEU A 93 1.79 -19.11 0.85
N ALA A 94 1.83 -19.48 -0.42
CA ALA A 94 2.31 -20.80 -0.84
C ALA A 94 3.77 -21.08 -0.42
N VAL A 95 4.58 -20.03 -0.27
CA VAL A 95 5.98 -20.13 0.20
C VAL A 95 6.06 -19.97 1.72
N LEU A 96 5.35 -19.01 2.28
CA LEU A 96 5.47 -18.62 3.68
C LEU A 96 4.74 -19.57 4.63
N ASP A 97 3.59 -20.10 4.24
CA ASP A 97 2.79 -20.95 5.12
C ASP A 97 3.49 -22.29 5.47
N PRO A 98 4.04 -23.05 4.50
CA PRO A 98 4.80 -24.27 4.78
C PRO A 98 6.23 -24.01 5.29
N ALA A 99 6.72 -22.77 5.29
CA ALA A 99 8.07 -22.44 5.68
C ALA A 99 8.40 -22.87 7.12
N PRO A 100 9.64 -23.26 7.44
CA PRO A 100 10.08 -23.52 8.78
C PRO A 100 9.90 -22.30 9.69
N ASN A 101 9.64 -22.55 10.96
CA ASN A 101 9.57 -21.48 11.95
C ASN A 101 10.97 -20.96 12.28
N ASN A 102 11.09 -19.64 12.48
CA ASN A 102 12.30 -18.95 12.82
C ASN A 102 13.44 -19.07 11.76
N GLU A 103 13.09 -19.39 10.54
CA GLU A 103 14.01 -19.41 9.40
C GLU A 103 13.50 -18.47 8.30
N TYR A 104 14.46 -17.79 7.64
CA TYR A 104 14.14 -16.94 6.50
C TYR A 104 13.91 -17.76 5.25
N VAL A 105 12.83 -17.48 4.55
CA VAL A 105 12.53 -18.00 3.22
C VAL A 105 12.55 -16.89 2.19
N ALA A 106 13.10 -17.20 1.01
CA ALA A 106 13.09 -16.27 -0.11
C ALA A 106 11.67 -16.09 -0.67
N LEU A 107 11.32 -14.85 -0.97
CA LEU A 107 10.06 -14.46 -1.56
C LEU A 107 10.30 -13.79 -2.93
N PRO A 108 9.27 -13.71 -3.79
CA PRO A 108 9.38 -12.99 -5.06
C PRO A 108 9.90 -11.56 -4.89
N GLY A 109 10.59 -11.04 -5.91
CA GLY A 109 11.03 -9.64 -5.94
C GLY A 109 12.26 -9.31 -5.08
N GLY A 110 12.98 -10.31 -4.56
CA GLY A 110 14.18 -10.10 -3.72
C GLY A 110 13.85 -9.79 -2.27
N PHE A 111 12.64 -10.13 -1.83
CA PHE A 111 12.24 -10.13 -0.43
C PHE A 111 12.56 -11.46 0.23
N ARG A 112 12.63 -11.45 1.54
CA ARG A 112 12.66 -12.65 2.38
C ARG A 112 11.77 -12.46 3.59
N ALA A 113 11.18 -13.53 4.07
CA ALA A 113 10.34 -13.48 5.26
C ALA A 113 10.64 -14.65 6.20
N MET A 114 10.30 -14.46 7.47
CA MET A 114 10.45 -15.45 8.53
C MET A 114 9.19 -15.43 9.41
N LYS A 115 8.64 -16.62 9.69
CA LYS A 115 7.64 -16.79 10.74
C LYS A 115 8.35 -16.93 12.07
N CYS A 116 8.07 -16.05 13.02
CA CYS A 116 8.56 -16.17 14.39
C CYS A 116 7.50 -16.82 15.26
N THR A 117 7.84 -17.89 15.93
CA THR A 117 6.92 -18.58 16.85
C THR A 117 7.34 -18.36 18.29
N ARG A 118 6.34 -18.30 19.14
CA ARG A 118 6.52 -18.30 20.59
C ARG A 118 5.78 -19.50 21.17
N GLU A 119 6.45 -20.25 22.03
CA GLU A 119 5.80 -21.29 22.82
C GLU A 119 5.04 -20.66 23.97
N HIS A 120 3.77 -20.99 24.08
CA HIS A 120 2.94 -20.64 25.21
C HIS A 120 2.04 -21.83 25.56
N GLY A 121 2.14 -22.32 26.79
CA GLY A 121 1.31 -23.43 27.26
C GLY A 121 1.52 -24.76 26.52
N GLY A 122 2.71 -24.99 25.94
CA GLY A 122 3.04 -26.19 25.16
C GLY A 122 2.57 -26.19 23.72
N ALA A 123 1.96 -25.10 23.22
CA ALA A 123 1.60 -24.92 21.84
C ALA A 123 2.45 -23.80 21.20
N SER A 124 2.95 -24.07 19.99
CA SER A 124 3.69 -23.08 19.20
C SER A 124 2.71 -22.21 18.40
N HIS A 125 2.73 -20.91 18.64
CA HIS A 125 1.90 -19.93 17.93
C HIS A 125 2.76 -18.98 17.13
N VAL A 126 2.38 -18.73 15.88
CA VAL A 126 2.97 -17.64 15.09
C VAL A 126 2.54 -16.32 15.72
N TRP A 127 3.48 -15.56 16.27
CA TRP A 127 3.23 -14.29 16.93
C TRP A 127 3.76 -13.09 16.14
N GLU A 128 4.68 -13.35 15.20
CA GLU A 128 5.30 -12.31 14.40
C GLU A 128 5.67 -12.86 13.03
N VAL A 129 5.57 -12.04 11.99
CA VAL A 129 6.19 -12.26 10.69
C VAL A 129 7.14 -11.11 10.42
N ARG A 130 8.41 -11.43 10.25
CA ARG A 130 9.44 -10.47 9.82
C ARG A 130 9.61 -10.57 8.32
N MET A 131 9.67 -9.43 7.66
CA MET A 131 9.91 -9.33 6.23
C MET A 131 10.93 -8.24 5.96
N GLU A 132 11.92 -8.56 5.15
CA GLU A 132 12.97 -7.62 4.77
C GLU A 132 13.31 -7.75 3.30
N GLY A 133 13.90 -6.73 2.72
CA GLY A 133 14.41 -6.68 1.37
C GLY A 133 14.15 -5.33 0.70
N ARG A 134 15.05 -4.93 -0.20
CA ARG A 134 14.98 -3.66 -0.93
C ARG A 134 14.78 -2.41 -0.05
N GLY A 135 15.37 -2.37 1.13
CA GLY A 135 15.21 -1.26 2.08
C GLY A 135 13.85 -1.22 2.79
N PHE A 136 13.12 -2.31 2.71
CA PHE A 136 11.83 -2.49 3.37
C PHE A 136 11.99 -3.46 4.54
N ASP A 137 11.67 -2.98 5.74
CA ASP A 137 11.56 -3.80 6.94
C ASP A 137 10.13 -3.70 7.46
N LEU A 138 9.40 -4.78 7.43
CA LEU A 138 8.12 -4.88 8.10
C LEU A 138 8.29 -5.71 9.36
N TYR A 139 8.20 -5.01 10.47
CA TYR A 139 8.18 -5.60 11.79
C TYR A 139 6.76 -5.54 12.35
N ASN A 140 6.17 -6.66 12.64
CA ASN A 140 4.82 -6.68 13.18
C ASN A 140 4.75 -7.51 14.47
N ASN A 141 4.61 -6.80 15.59
CA ASN A 141 4.55 -7.34 16.95
C ASN A 141 3.17 -7.86 17.37
N LEU A 142 2.18 -7.80 16.49
CA LEU A 142 0.84 -8.26 16.82
C LEU A 142 0.63 -9.64 16.20
N ALA A 143 0.00 -10.55 16.95
CA ALA A 143 -0.41 -11.88 16.53
C ALA A 143 -1.36 -11.87 15.31
N VAL A 144 -0.94 -11.21 14.25
CA VAL A 144 -1.67 -11.08 13.00
C VAL A 144 -1.18 -12.21 12.13
N GLY A 145 -2.07 -13.14 11.82
CA GLY A 145 -1.74 -14.37 11.12
C GLY A 145 -0.94 -14.16 9.81
N VAL A 146 -0.29 -15.19 9.34
CA VAL A 146 0.51 -15.27 8.11
C VAL A 146 -0.23 -14.63 6.91
N THR A 147 -1.56 -14.78 6.85
CA THR A 147 -2.42 -14.21 5.80
C THR A 147 -2.33 -12.68 5.71
N TRP A 148 -2.38 -11.99 6.85
CA TRP A 148 -2.28 -10.52 6.85
C TRP A 148 -0.88 -10.04 6.44
N ALA A 149 0.15 -10.75 6.93
CA ALA A 149 1.52 -10.46 6.54
C ALA A 149 1.73 -10.62 5.03
N ALA A 150 1.19 -11.70 4.45
CA ALA A 150 1.22 -11.95 3.01
C ALA A 150 0.51 -10.85 2.20
N GLU A 151 -0.60 -10.31 2.71
CA GLU A 151 -1.30 -9.19 2.09
C GLU A 151 -0.46 -7.90 2.10
N ARG A 152 0.14 -7.56 3.23
CA ARG A 152 1.04 -6.41 3.34
C ARG A 152 2.24 -6.53 2.42
N LEU A 153 2.81 -7.72 2.33
CA LEU A 153 3.94 -7.98 1.45
C LEU A 153 3.53 -7.94 -0.03
N ALA A 154 2.34 -8.41 -0.39
CA ALA A 154 1.83 -8.31 -1.75
C ALA A 154 1.70 -6.84 -2.20
N VAL A 155 1.19 -5.98 -1.33
CA VAL A 155 1.10 -4.54 -1.59
C VAL A 155 2.50 -3.93 -1.76
N ALA A 156 3.45 -4.25 -0.88
CA ALA A 156 4.83 -3.75 -0.97
C ALA A 156 5.53 -4.25 -2.24
N TYR A 157 5.31 -5.51 -2.63
CA TYR A 157 5.85 -6.09 -3.85
C TYR A 157 5.32 -5.38 -5.11
N LEU A 158 4.02 -5.14 -5.19
CA LEU A 158 3.39 -4.42 -6.30
C LEU A 158 3.95 -3.00 -6.42
N ASP A 159 4.04 -2.27 -5.31
CA ASP A 159 4.56 -0.90 -5.30
C ASP A 159 6.05 -0.85 -5.69
N ALA A 160 6.88 -1.74 -5.15
CA ALA A 160 8.30 -1.83 -5.51
C ALA A 160 8.50 -2.16 -6.98
N THR A 161 7.66 -3.03 -7.55
CA THR A 161 7.70 -3.38 -8.98
C THR A 161 7.33 -2.20 -9.86
N ALA A 162 6.26 -1.48 -9.54
CA ALA A 162 5.82 -0.29 -10.24
C ALA A 162 6.86 0.84 -10.19
N LEU A 163 7.54 1.03 -9.04
CA LEU A 163 8.64 1.99 -8.89
C LEU A 163 9.86 1.58 -9.72
N GLY A 164 10.20 0.30 -9.73
CA GLY A 164 11.32 -0.24 -10.52
C GLY A 164 11.13 -0.07 -12.02
N THR A 165 9.93 -0.30 -12.52
CA THR A 165 9.56 -0.06 -13.92
C THR A 165 9.70 1.42 -14.28
N ALA A 166 9.18 2.33 -13.44
CA ALA A 166 9.27 3.76 -13.67
C ALA A 166 10.72 4.29 -13.68
N LEU A 167 11.61 3.71 -12.87
CA LEU A 167 13.03 4.09 -12.88
C LEU A 167 13.74 3.61 -14.15
N ALA A 168 13.39 2.42 -14.65
CA ALA A 168 13.94 1.89 -15.89
C ALA A 168 13.54 2.76 -17.10
N GLU A 169 12.27 3.17 -17.19
CA GLU A 169 11.78 4.07 -18.23
C GLU A 169 12.45 5.45 -18.20
N ALA A 170 12.68 6.00 -17.00
CA ALA A 170 13.34 7.29 -16.83
C ALA A 170 14.82 7.25 -17.27
N SER A 171 15.51 6.12 -17.05
CA SER A 171 16.90 5.94 -17.48
C SER A 171 17.05 5.84 -19.01
N VAL A 172 16.11 5.20 -19.68
CA VAL A 172 16.09 5.09 -21.16
C VAL A 172 15.85 6.43 -21.83
N SER A 173 15.04 7.31 -21.24
CA SER A 173 14.74 8.63 -21.82
C SER A 173 15.89 9.63 -21.66
N SER A 174 16.84 9.41 -20.76
CA SER A 174 18.00 10.29 -20.55
C SER A 174 19.14 10.03 -21.55
N ASP A 175 19.17 8.86 -22.20
CA ASP A 175 20.20 8.50 -23.17
C ASP A 175 19.89 8.94 -24.62
N THR A 176 18.75 9.61 -24.85
CA THR A 176 18.33 10.10 -26.17
C THR A 176 18.45 11.63 -26.31
N CYS A 177 19.54 12.21 -25.83
CA CYS A 177 19.88 13.59 -26.17
C CYS A 177 21.04 13.58 -27.20
N PRO A 178 20.82 14.07 -28.42
CA PRO A 178 21.83 14.11 -29.48
C PRO A 178 22.94 15.13 -29.17
#